data_09723fb33813637905c8f6835116a997
#
_entry.id   09723fb33813637905c8f6835116a997
#
_cell.length_a   1.000
_cell.length_b   1.000
_cell.length_c   1.000
_cell.angle_alpha   90.00
_cell.angle_beta   90.00
_cell.angle_gamma   90.00
#
_symmetry.space_group_name_H-M   'P 1'
#
loop_
_entity.id
_entity.type
_entity.pdbx_description
1 polymer ?
#
loop_
_entity_poly.entity_id
_entity_poly.type
_entity_poly.pdbx_seq_one_letter_code
_entity_poly.pdbx_strand_id
1 'polypeptide(L)'
;MDKIADWCTYDRAVVTLSDLGLSRRIPQPPESPLLHTRCGSEDYAAPELLMGQPYDGRSTDAWALGVLLYAMMENRLPFDALPGTRGDPAKLRARTPHRIARCEWSWYRYADEDGDWDPKKGMGMEGARDCVESLLKRNTKRKSLDDIAAMPWVRDAINVPGGLKRGDREVP
;
A
#
# COMPACT_ATOMS: atom_id res chain seq x y z
N MET A 1 -23.21 14.88 -1.95
CA MET A 1 -21.97 14.78 -1.17
C MET A 1 -21.60 16.18 -0.77
N ASP A 2 -21.68 16.49 0.52
CA ASP A 2 -21.24 17.78 1.02
C ASP A 2 -19.74 17.90 0.80
N LYS A 3 -19.30 19.06 0.30
CA LYS A 3 -17.88 19.30 0.09
C LYS A 3 -17.21 19.40 1.45
N ILE A 4 -16.24 18.52 1.74
CA ILE A 4 -15.42 18.63 2.92
C ILE A 4 -14.51 19.85 2.71
N ALA A 5 -14.71 20.87 3.53
CA ALA A 5 -14.01 22.14 3.39
C ALA A 5 -12.52 22.03 3.78
N ASP A 6 -12.21 21.18 4.76
CA ASP A 6 -10.85 20.94 5.23
C ASP A 6 -10.70 19.48 5.68
N TRP A 7 -9.93 18.73 4.94
CA TRP A 7 -9.68 17.30 5.19
C TRP A 7 -8.84 17.06 6.45
N CYS A 8 -7.97 18.02 6.81
CA CYS A 8 -7.09 17.89 7.97
C CYS A 8 -7.85 18.00 9.30
N THR A 9 -8.97 18.72 9.31
CA THR A 9 -9.80 18.93 10.49
C THR A 9 -11.10 18.11 10.49
N TYR A 10 -11.33 17.32 9.43
CA TYR A 10 -12.51 16.49 9.32
C TYR A 10 -12.45 15.32 10.34
N ASP A 11 -13.38 15.29 11.27
CA ASP A 11 -13.35 14.40 12.43
C ASP A 11 -13.90 12.98 12.21
N ARG A 12 -14.38 12.69 11.00
CA ARG A 12 -14.95 11.38 10.65
C ARG A 12 -14.05 10.62 9.69
N ALA A 13 -13.99 9.30 9.86
CA ALA A 13 -13.30 8.44 8.91
C ALA A 13 -13.96 8.52 7.53
N VAL A 14 -13.19 8.85 6.50
CA VAL A 14 -13.64 8.89 5.09
C VAL A 14 -13.43 7.56 4.36
N VAL A 15 -12.64 6.66 4.96
CA VAL A 15 -12.35 5.32 4.47
C VAL A 15 -12.79 4.32 5.53
N THR A 16 -13.45 3.25 5.09
CA THR A 16 -13.88 2.16 5.97
C THR A 16 -13.26 0.86 5.49
N LEU A 17 -12.63 0.12 6.42
CA LEU A 17 -12.19 -1.25 6.16
C LEU A 17 -13.41 -2.16 6.12
N SER A 18 -13.60 -2.89 5.01
CA SER A 18 -14.75 -3.77 4.77
C SER A 18 -14.29 -5.11 4.20
N ASP A 19 -15.24 -6.03 4.00
CA ASP A 19 -15.01 -7.36 3.41
C ASP A 19 -13.93 -8.16 4.17
N LEU A 20 -14.23 -8.46 5.43
CA LEU A 20 -13.31 -9.20 6.31
C LEU A 20 -13.31 -10.73 6.06
N GLY A 21 -13.90 -11.22 4.96
CA GLY A 21 -13.99 -12.64 4.62
C GLY A 21 -12.65 -13.36 4.51
N LEU A 22 -11.60 -12.66 4.13
CA LEU A 22 -10.22 -13.19 4.07
C LEU A 22 -9.36 -12.77 5.27
N SER A 23 -9.95 -12.06 6.24
CA SER A 23 -9.21 -11.63 7.43
C SER A 23 -8.78 -12.83 8.29
N ARG A 24 -7.63 -12.68 8.95
CA ARG A 24 -7.09 -13.72 9.82
C ARG A 24 -6.63 -13.11 11.13
N ARG A 25 -6.98 -13.76 12.22
CA ARG A 25 -6.39 -13.42 13.52
C ARG A 25 -4.93 -13.88 13.53
N ILE A 26 -4.03 -12.99 13.88
CA ILE A 26 -2.61 -13.36 14.05
C ILE A 26 -2.47 -14.16 15.35
N PRO A 27 -1.88 -15.36 15.31
CA PRO A 27 -1.64 -16.17 16.51
C PRO A 27 -0.80 -15.40 17.53
N GLN A 28 -1.06 -15.68 18.81
CA GLN A 28 -0.32 -15.08 19.91
C GLN A 28 0.60 -16.12 20.55
N PRO A 29 1.68 -15.70 21.22
CA PRO A 29 2.53 -16.63 21.95
C PRO A 29 1.72 -17.56 22.86
N PRO A 30 2.08 -18.86 22.95
CA PRO A 30 3.31 -19.50 22.43
C PRO A 30 3.27 -19.90 20.95
N GLU A 31 2.16 -19.70 20.26
CA GLU A 31 2.06 -20.03 18.84
C GLU A 31 2.90 -19.07 17.96
N SER A 32 3.38 -19.59 16.83
CA SER A 32 4.07 -18.75 15.85
C SER A 32 3.12 -17.74 15.24
N PRO A 33 3.47 -16.44 15.17
CA PRO A 33 2.65 -15.42 14.51
C PRO A 33 2.64 -15.55 12.99
N LEU A 34 3.43 -16.49 12.41
CA LEU A 34 3.56 -16.65 10.97
C LEU A 34 2.36 -17.39 10.38
N LEU A 35 1.87 -16.89 9.26
CA LEU A 35 0.79 -17.46 8.48
C LEU A 35 1.36 -18.22 7.26
N HIS A 36 0.60 -19.19 6.75
CA HIS A 36 1.00 -20.05 5.63
C HIS A 36 -0.02 -20.08 4.49
N THR A 37 -1.24 -19.58 4.72
CA THR A 37 -2.32 -19.65 3.74
C THR A 37 -2.17 -18.55 2.70
N ARG A 38 -2.00 -18.91 1.44
CA ARG A 38 -1.99 -17.97 0.33
C ARG A 38 -3.43 -17.61 -0.06
N CYS A 39 -3.80 -16.35 0.05
CA CYS A 39 -5.12 -15.83 -0.32
C CYS A 39 -5.02 -14.37 -0.76
N GLY A 40 -6.08 -13.85 -1.37
CA GLY A 40 -6.16 -12.49 -1.88
C GLY A 40 -5.73 -12.34 -3.34
N SER A 41 -5.84 -11.12 -3.86
CA SER A 41 -5.45 -10.79 -5.24
C SER A 41 -3.93 -10.74 -5.40
N GLU A 42 -3.41 -11.36 -6.45
CA GLU A 42 -1.96 -11.42 -6.73
C GLU A 42 -1.34 -10.02 -6.89
N ASP A 43 -2.07 -9.07 -7.44
CA ASP A 43 -1.59 -7.72 -7.71
C ASP A 43 -1.23 -6.94 -6.43
N TYR A 44 -1.81 -7.35 -5.28
CA TYR A 44 -1.55 -6.79 -3.95
C TYR A 44 -0.72 -7.71 -3.06
N ALA A 45 -0.38 -8.90 -3.53
CA ALA A 45 0.35 -9.89 -2.76
C ALA A 45 1.83 -9.49 -2.58
N ALA A 46 2.33 -9.60 -1.35
CA ALA A 46 3.73 -9.36 -1.05
C ALA A 46 4.65 -10.45 -1.63
N PRO A 47 5.93 -10.13 -1.92
CA PRO A 47 6.90 -11.09 -2.46
C PRO A 47 6.95 -12.42 -1.70
N GLU A 48 7.00 -12.36 -0.36
CA GLU A 48 7.05 -13.54 0.51
C GLU A 48 5.82 -14.42 0.38
N LEU A 49 4.64 -13.82 0.15
CA LEU A 49 3.39 -14.54 -0.06
C LEU A 49 3.40 -15.27 -1.41
N LEU A 50 3.87 -14.61 -2.47
CA LEU A 50 3.98 -15.21 -3.81
C LEU A 50 5.01 -16.33 -3.86
N MET A 51 6.09 -16.22 -3.09
CA MET A 51 7.12 -17.25 -2.97
C MET A 51 6.71 -18.42 -2.06
N GLY A 52 5.51 -18.39 -1.47
CA GLY A 52 5.02 -19.46 -0.58
C GLY A 52 5.79 -19.57 0.74
N GLN A 53 6.44 -18.50 1.17
CA GLN A 53 7.16 -18.47 2.44
C GLN A 53 6.17 -18.22 3.61
N PRO A 54 6.47 -18.72 4.82
CA PRO A 54 5.78 -18.26 6.02
C PRO A 54 5.90 -16.74 6.16
N TYR A 55 4.81 -16.06 6.51
CA TYR A 55 4.77 -14.60 6.51
C TYR A 55 4.07 -14.02 7.73
N ASP A 56 4.48 -12.84 8.15
CA ASP A 56 3.73 -12.00 9.11
C ASP A 56 2.64 -11.23 8.36
N GLY A 57 1.37 -11.45 8.72
CA GLY A 57 0.23 -10.77 8.11
C GLY A 57 0.32 -9.24 8.20
N ARG A 58 0.88 -8.70 9.28
CA ARG A 58 1.11 -7.25 9.41
C ARG A 58 2.06 -6.71 8.35
N SER A 59 3.09 -7.47 8.03
CA SER A 59 4.06 -7.08 7.00
C SER A 59 3.46 -7.18 5.60
N THR A 60 2.64 -8.20 5.31
CA THR A 60 1.96 -8.32 4.02
C THR A 60 0.88 -7.25 3.82
N ASP A 61 0.16 -6.86 4.88
CA ASP A 61 -0.80 -5.75 4.83
C ASP A 61 -0.09 -4.40 4.62
N ALA A 62 1.08 -4.21 5.22
CA ALA A 62 1.91 -3.03 4.96
C ALA A 62 2.32 -2.93 3.48
N TRP A 63 2.70 -4.05 2.84
CA TRP A 63 2.96 -4.09 1.40
C TRP A 63 1.72 -3.71 0.59
N ALA A 64 0.55 -4.32 0.89
CA ALA A 64 -0.69 -4.05 0.19
C ALA A 64 -1.10 -2.57 0.30
N LEU A 65 -0.89 -1.94 1.47
CA LEU A 65 -1.07 -0.50 1.66
C LEU A 65 -0.13 0.31 0.74
N GLY A 66 1.12 -0.11 0.58
CA GLY A 66 2.07 0.51 -0.36
C GLY A 66 1.60 0.43 -1.80
N VAL A 67 1.07 -0.73 -2.24
CA VAL A 67 0.48 -0.91 -3.56
C VAL A 67 -0.73 0.02 -3.76
N LEU A 68 -1.61 0.11 -2.76
CA LEU A 68 -2.78 0.98 -2.79
C LEU A 68 -2.37 2.45 -2.91
N LEU A 69 -1.44 2.92 -2.08
CA LEU A 69 -0.98 4.31 -2.10
C LEU A 69 -0.31 4.66 -3.43
N TYR A 70 0.54 3.77 -3.96
CA TYR A 70 1.11 3.93 -5.30
C TYR A 70 0.01 4.06 -6.35
N ALA A 71 -1.01 3.18 -6.32
CA ALA A 71 -2.09 3.21 -7.28
C ALA A 71 -2.92 4.50 -7.21
N MET A 72 -3.11 5.06 -6.02
CA MET A 72 -3.77 6.37 -5.83
C MET A 72 -2.95 7.52 -6.43
N MET A 73 -1.62 7.49 -6.31
CA MET A 73 -0.72 8.50 -6.86
C MET A 73 -0.60 8.40 -8.38
N GLU A 74 -0.38 7.21 -8.89
CA GLU A 74 0.00 6.95 -10.28
C GLU A 74 -1.19 6.60 -11.19
N ASN A 75 -2.38 6.34 -10.63
CA ASN A 75 -3.57 5.81 -11.31
C ASN A 75 -3.31 4.49 -12.08
N ARG A 76 -2.40 3.66 -11.55
CA ARG A 76 -2.02 2.33 -12.06
C ARG A 76 -1.34 1.50 -10.98
N LEU A 77 -1.29 0.19 -11.16
CA LEU A 77 -0.56 -0.68 -10.23
C LEU A 77 0.97 -0.62 -10.45
N PRO A 78 1.79 -0.75 -9.39
CA PRO A 78 3.24 -0.57 -9.48
C PRO A 78 3.95 -1.62 -10.36
N PHE A 79 3.39 -2.82 -10.44
CA PHE A 79 4.00 -3.95 -11.14
C PHE A 79 3.37 -4.23 -12.51
N ASP A 80 2.44 -3.43 -12.96
CA ASP A 80 1.92 -3.49 -14.31
C ASP A 80 2.97 -3.07 -15.35
N ALA A 81 2.85 -3.61 -16.58
CA ALA A 81 3.68 -3.15 -17.69
C ALA A 81 3.46 -1.66 -17.91
N LEU A 82 4.54 -0.91 -18.16
CA LEU A 82 4.44 0.51 -18.44
C LEU A 82 3.61 0.76 -19.71
N PRO A 83 2.83 1.85 -19.75
CA PRO A 83 2.10 2.25 -20.95
C PRO A 83 3.03 2.33 -22.17
N GLY A 84 2.57 1.82 -23.29
CA GLY A 84 3.38 1.76 -24.52
C GLY A 84 4.37 0.59 -24.60
N THR A 85 4.48 -0.26 -23.57
CA THR A 85 5.30 -1.47 -23.64
C THR A 85 4.76 -2.40 -24.74
N ARG A 86 5.61 -2.69 -25.74
CA ARG A 86 5.27 -3.60 -26.83
C ARG A 86 5.23 -5.04 -26.35
N GLY A 87 4.23 -5.80 -26.79
CA GLY A 87 4.09 -7.22 -26.49
C GLY A 87 2.64 -7.66 -26.34
N ASP A 88 2.44 -8.97 -26.25
CA ASP A 88 1.16 -9.57 -25.96
C ASP A 88 0.73 -9.22 -24.52
N PRO A 89 -0.46 -8.63 -24.31
CA PRO A 89 -0.94 -8.26 -22.97
C PRO A 89 -0.94 -9.43 -21.98
N ALA A 90 -1.30 -10.64 -22.41
CA ALA A 90 -1.31 -11.81 -21.55
C ALA A 90 0.12 -12.18 -21.07
N LYS A 91 1.10 -12.12 -21.98
CA LYS A 91 2.50 -12.36 -21.64
C LYS A 91 3.09 -11.28 -20.73
N LEU A 92 2.68 -10.02 -20.92
CA LEU A 92 3.10 -8.92 -20.06
C LEU A 92 2.53 -9.09 -18.64
N ARG A 93 1.25 -9.46 -18.54
CA ARG A 93 0.61 -9.74 -17.24
C ARG A 93 1.22 -10.97 -16.55
N ALA A 94 1.57 -12.02 -17.26
CA ALA A 94 2.22 -13.21 -16.71
C ALA A 94 3.60 -12.92 -16.08
N ARG A 95 4.20 -11.77 -16.36
CA ARG A 95 5.46 -11.33 -15.75
C ARG A 95 5.27 -10.56 -14.44
N THR A 96 4.05 -10.14 -14.11
CA THR A 96 3.75 -9.37 -12.88
C THR A 96 4.25 -10.06 -11.61
N PRO A 97 4.01 -11.38 -11.37
CA PRO A 97 4.53 -12.07 -10.18
C PRO A 97 6.06 -12.03 -10.07
N HIS A 98 6.76 -12.12 -11.20
CA HIS A 98 8.23 -12.04 -11.21
C HIS A 98 8.73 -10.65 -10.83
N ARG A 99 8.05 -9.58 -11.31
CA ARG A 99 8.37 -8.20 -10.94
C ARG A 99 8.11 -7.95 -9.46
N ILE A 100 6.98 -8.44 -8.94
CA ILE A 100 6.67 -8.37 -7.50
C ILE A 100 7.76 -9.07 -6.69
N ALA A 101 8.12 -10.32 -7.03
CA ALA A 101 9.12 -11.10 -6.30
C ALA A 101 10.50 -10.41 -6.24
N ARG A 102 10.81 -9.57 -7.21
CA ARG A 102 12.05 -8.79 -7.29
C ARG A 102 11.92 -7.36 -6.75
N CYS A 103 10.69 -6.92 -6.42
CA CYS A 103 10.37 -5.53 -6.10
C CYS A 103 10.76 -4.58 -7.26
N GLU A 104 10.55 -5.00 -8.50
CA GLU A 104 10.88 -4.23 -9.71
C GLU A 104 9.68 -3.35 -10.07
N TRP A 105 9.69 -2.13 -9.59
CA TRP A 105 8.72 -1.08 -9.91
C TRP A 105 9.45 0.24 -10.12
N SER A 106 8.80 1.19 -10.79
CA SER A 106 9.32 2.54 -11.05
C SER A 106 8.17 3.55 -10.97
N TRP A 107 8.47 4.80 -10.80
CA TRP A 107 7.51 5.88 -11.00
C TRP A 107 7.16 5.99 -12.49
N TYR A 108 6.02 6.56 -12.81
CA TYR A 108 5.58 6.79 -14.20
C TYR A 108 5.10 8.25 -14.38
N ARG A 109 4.02 8.62 -13.69
CA ARG A 109 3.45 9.97 -13.75
C ARG A 109 4.39 11.00 -13.14
N TYR A 110 5.02 10.64 -12.05
CA TYR A 110 5.96 11.48 -11.31
C TYR A 110 7.43 11.12 -11.59
N ALA A 111 7.68 10.40 -12.68
CA ALA A 111 9.02 9.96 -13.05
C ALA A 111 9.77 10.98 -13.90
N ASP A 112 11.09 10.99 -13.75
CA ASP A 112 12.03 11.54 -14.75
C ASP A 112 12.21 10.59 -15.94
N GLU A 113 13.24 10.83 -16.78
CA GLU A 113 13.54 10.03 -17.96
C GLU A 113 14.02 8.61 -17.62
N ASP A 114 14.62 8.44 -16.45
CA ASP A 114 15.15 7.15 -15.95
C ASP A 114 14.12 6.33 -15.16
N GLY A 115 12.95 6.90 -14.90
CA GLY A 115 11.88 6.25 -14.11
C GLY A 115 12.00 6.48 -12.62
N ASP A 116 12.91 7.36 -12.19
CA ASP A 116 13.06 7.79 -10.81
C ASP A 116 12.13 8.96 -10.48
N TRP A 117 11.95 9.23 -9.20
CA TRP A 117 11.09 10.33 -8.75
C TRP A 117 11.58 11.71 -9.22
N ASP A 118 10.74 12.42 -9.95
CA ASP A 118 10.99 13.81 -10.34
C ASP A 118 10.41 14.77 -9.28
N PRO A 119 11.24 15.50 -8.52
CA PRO A 119 10.78 16.42 -7.49
C PRO A 119 9.89 17.56 -8.03
N LYS A 120 10.04 17.93 -9.29
CA LYS A 120 9.21 18.99 -9.90
C LYS A 120 7.80 18.49 -10.21
N LYS A 121 7.68 17.27 -10.75
CA LYS A 121 6.40 16.66 -11.04
C LYS A 121 5.67 16.23 -9.76
N GLY A 122 6.41 15.78 -8.75
CA GLY A 122 5.89 15.30 -7.48
C GLY A 122 5.84 16.31 -6.35
N MET A 123 5.93 17.60 -6.65
CA MET A 123 5.93 18.67 -5.64
C MET A 123 4.70 18.57 -4.72
N GLY A 124 4.94 18.53 -3.42
CA GLY A 124 3.91 18.37 -2.39
C GLY A 124 3.47 16.93 -2.13
N MET A 125 4.04 15.95 -2.84
CA MET A 125 3.74 14.52 -2.68
C MET A 125 4.92 13.73 -2.08
N GLU A 126 5.95 14.41 -1.59
CA GLU A 126 7.19 13.81 -1.09
C GLU A 126 6.92 12.84 0.07
N GLY A 127 6.02 13.20 0.98
CA GLY A 127 5.66 12.33 2.10
C GLY A 127 4.92 11.06 1.66
N ALA A 128 4.05 11.16 0.66
CA ALA A 128 3.40 9.99 0.07
C ALA A 128 4.43 9.10 -0.65
N ARG A 129 5.34 9.70 -1.43
CA ARG A 129 6.49 8.99 -2.03
C ARG A 129 7.27 8.21 -0.99
N ASP A 130 7.68 8.85 0.10
CA ASP A 130 8.48 8.24 1.17
C ASP A 130 7.77 7.05 1.81
N CYS A 131 6.44 7.12 1.95
CA CYS A 131 5.61 5.99 2.40
C CYS A 131 5.66 4.83 1.39
N VAL A 132 5.40 5.09 0.09
CA VAL A 132 5.45 4.06 -0.96
C VAL A 132 6.81 3.39 -0.99
N GLU A 133 7.89 4.17 -1.05
CA GLU A 133 9.27 3.66 -1.10
C GLU A 133 9.68 2.89 0.17
N SER A 134 9.05 3.18 1.31
CA SER A 134 9.27 2.45 2.55
C SER A 134 8.50 1.13 2.62
N LEU A 135 7.34 1.06 1.96
CA LEU A 135 6.42 -0.08 1.98
C LEU A 135 6.71 -1.09 0.86
N LEU A 136 7.03 -0.63 -0.37
CA LEU A 136 7.29 -1.50 -1.52
C LEU A 136 8.73 -2.03 -1.54
N LYS A 137 9.14 -2.65 -0.41
CA LYS A 137 10.46 -3.29 -0.22
C LYS A 137 10.28 -4.73 0.23
N ARG A 138 11.34 -5.52 0.11
CA ARG A 138 11.39 -6.86 0.71
C ARG A 138 11.07 -6.77 2.20
N ASN A 139 10.43 -7.79 2.75
CA ASN A 139 9.99 -7.84 4.17
C ASN A 139 11.08 -7.43 5.17
N THR A 140 12.34 -7.82 4.93
CA THR A 140 13.49 -7.49 5.79
C THR A 140 13.86 -6.00 5.80
N LYS A 141 13.39 -5.22 4.83
CA LYS A 141 13.66 -3.78 4.68
C LYS A 141 12.39 -2.93 4.69
N ARG A 142 11.23 -3.57 4.71
CA ARG A 142 9.92 -2.90 4.73
C ARG A 142 9.68 -2.32 6.11
N LYS A 143 9.25 -1.07 6.15
CA LYS A 143 8.80 -0.44 7.39
C LYS A 143 7.51 -1.09 7.88
N SER A 144 7.36 -1.16 9.20
CA SER A 144 6.10 -1.54 9.83
C SER A 144 5.04 -0.43 9.65
N LEU A 145 3.76 -0.77 9.88
CA LEU A 145 2.69 0.23 9.86
C LEU A 145 2.87 1.27 10.99
N ASP A 146 3.46 0.89 12.12
CA ASP A 146 3.77 1.82 13.22
C ASP A 146 4.86 2.82 12.79
N ASP A 147 5.91 2.35 12.07
CA ASP A 147 6.92 3.25 11.52
C ASP A 147 6.33 4.23 10.49
N ILE A 148 5.40 3.76 9.66
CA ILE A 148 4.70 4.62 8.69
C ILE A 148 3.81 5.62 9.41
N ALA A 149 3.07 5.21 10.44
CA ALA A 149 2.23 6.10 11.24
C ALA A 149 3.05 7.21 11.94
N ALA A 150 4.30 6.92 12.30
CA ALA A 150 5.22 7.88 12.91
C ALA A 150 5.84 8.86 11.91
N MET A 151 5.74 8.62 10.60
CA MET A 151 6.28 9.54 9.58
C MET A 151 5.54 10.89 9.63
N PRO A 152 6.22 12.02 9.54
CA PRO A 152 5.61 13.35 9.68
C PRO A 152 4.40 13.55 8.77
N TRP A 153 4.48 13.14 7.52
CA TRP A 153 3.40 13.27 6.54
C TRP A 153 2.11 12.55 6.99
N VAL A 154 2.21 11.38 7.65
CA VAL A 154 1.06 10.64 8.17
C VAL A 154 0.62 11.17 9.52
N ARG A 155 1.57 11.33 10.45
CA ARG A 155 1.32 11.78 11.83
C ARG A 155 0.66 13.15 11.87
N ASP A 156 1.12 14.07 11.03
CA ASP A 156 0.70 15.48 11.06
C ASP A 156 -0.46 15.76 10.07
N ALA A 157 -0.88 14.75 9.28
CA ALA A 157 -1.95 14.87 8.28
C ALA A 157 -3.35 15.07 8.91
N ILE A 158 -3.57 14.61 10.15
CA ILE A 158 -4.84 14.70 10.85
C ILE A 158 -4.63 15.51 12.14
N ASN A 159 -5.14 16.72 12.15
CA ASN A 159 -5.08 17.61 13.33
C ASN A 159 -6.47 17.73 13.95
N VAL A 160 -7.00 16.61 14.44
CA VAL A 160 -8.29 16.55 15.12
C VAL A 160 -8.06 16.31 16.61
N PRO A 161 -8.40 17.27 17.50
CA PRO A 161 -8.31 17.06 18.93
C PRO A 161 -9.12 15.83 19.37
N GLY A 162 -8.45 14.87 20.03
CA GLY A 162 -9.07 13.62 20.46
C GLY A 162 -9.14 12.52 19.39
N GLY A 163 -8.56 12.74 18.20
CA GLY A 163 -8.52 11.77 17.11
C GLY A 163 -9.83 11.68 16.31
N LEU A 164 -9.83 10.77 15.31
CA LEU A 164 -11.01 10.55 14.45
C LEU A 164 -12.15 9.88 15.24
N LYS A 165 -13.35 10.42 15.12
CA LYS A 165 -14.56 9.82 15.69
C LYS A 165 -15.01 8.62 14.83
N ARG A 166 -15.35 7.54 15.50
CA ARG A 166 -16.06 6.43 14.87
C ARG A 166 -17.44 6.92 14.44
N GLY A 167 -17.81 6.74 13.19
CA GLY A 167 -19.15 7.13 12.75
C GLY A 167 -20.20 6.27 13.47
N ASP A 168 -21.20 6.91 14.09
CA ASP A 168 -22.33 6.27 14.79
C ASP A 168 -23.32 5.60 13.83
N ARG A 169 -22.88 5.02 12.74
CA ARG A 169 -23.74 4.18 11.92
C ARG A 169 -23.61 2.75 12.41
N GLU A 170 -24.57 2.33 13.24
CA GLU A 170 -24.94 0.92 13.30
C GLU A 170 -25.25 0.48 11.86
N VAL A 171 -24.42 -0.44 11.36
CA VAL A 171 -24.74 -1.14 10.11
C VAL A 171 -25.73 -2.22 10.50
N PRO A 172 -26.95 -2.27 9.90
CA PRO A 172 -27.93 -3.28 10.19
C PRO A 172 -27.45 -4.67 9.78
#